data_ad5a77f72667fc98cddd5151cb623f14
#
_entry.id   ad5a77f72667fc98cddd5151cb623f14
#
_cell.length_a   1.000
_cell.length_b   1.000
_cell.length_c   1.000
_cell.angle_alpha   90.00
_cell.angle_beta   90.00
_cell.angle_gamma   90.00
#
_symmetry.space_group_name_H-M   'P 1'
#
loop_
_entity.id
_entity.type
_entity.pdbx_description
1 polymer ?
#
loop_
_entity_poly.entity_id
_entity_poly.type
_entity_poly.pdbx_seq_one_letter_code
_entity_poly.pdbx_strand_id
1 'polypeptide(L)'
;MKAYFAEAIGAFCLVFAGTGAIVIDSVSGGTITHVGVALTFGLIVLAMIYAVGNVSGAHLNPAVTIGFTIARRFPARSVPPYLLSQGIGAFAASSLLRILFPGHATLGATLPSGSAMQSFILETVLTAMLMFVILCVSTGAKEKGITAGIAVGAVIGLEAMFAGPICGASMNPIRSLAPAIVSGHFEHLWVYIAGPVLGALIAVPTWRVVQCDDCCQPPSKASENP
;
A
#
# COMPACT_ATOMS: atom_id res chain seq x y z
N MET A 1 13.54 14.05 8.58
CA MET A 1 14.12 12.74 8.98
C MET A 1 13.09 11.82 9.64
N LYS A 2 12.31 12.27 10.64
CA LYS A 2 11.32 11.40 11.33
C LYS A 2 10.31 10.74 10.37
N ALA A 3 9.77 11.49 9.40
CA ALA A 3 8.82 10.96 8.43
C ALA A 3 9.40 9.85 7.54
N TYR A 4 10.65 10.00 7.09
CA TYR A 4 11.32 8.99 6.27
C TYR A 4 11.57 7.70 7.07
N PHE A 5 11.97 7.83 8.32
CA PHE A 5 12.13 6.67 9.20
C PHE A 5 10.80 5.97 9.48
N ALA A 6 9.71 6.74 9.67
CA ALA A 6 8.37 6.20 9.84
C ALA A 6 7.89 5.43 8.59
N GLU A 7 8.14 5.95 7.38
CA GLU A 7 7.85 5.24 6.13
C GLU A 7 8.66 3.94 5.99
N ALA A 8 9.94 3.95 6.37
CA ALA A 8 10.78 2.75 6.33
C ALA A 8 10.27 1.68 7.32
N ILE A 9 9.98 2.06 8.58
CA ILE A 9 9.43 1.12 9.57
C ILE A 9 8.08 0.59 9.13
N GLY A 10 7.17 1.47 8.66
CA GLY A 10 5.85 1.04 8.25
C GLY A 10 5.88 0.11 7.03
N ALA A 11 6.72 0.40 6.03
CA ALA A 11 6.92 -0.48 4.88
C ALA A 11 7.58 -1.81 5.29
N PHE A 12 8.53 -1.78 6.24
CA PHE A 12 9.09 -3.01 6.81
C PHE A 12 8.00 -3.87 7.46
N CYS A 13 7.20 -3.28 8.36
CA CYS A 13 6.14 -4.01 9.06
C CYS A 13 5.10 -4.58 8.10
N LEU A 14 4.69 -3.79 7.10
CA LEU A 14 3.73 -4.22 6.08
C LEU A 14 4.25 -5.44 5.31
N VAL A 15 5.47 -5.34 4.77
CA VAL A 15 6.05 -6.42 3.95
C VAL A 15 6.39 -7.62 4.83
N PHE A 16 6.99 -7.41 6.00
CA PHE A 16 7.34 -8.52 6.89
C PHE A 16 6.12 -9.32 7.34
N ALA A 17 5.08 -8.65 7.84
CA ALA A 17 3.87 -9.33 8.29
C ALA A 17 3.09 -9.93 7.13
N GLY A 18 2.82 -9.15 6.08
CA GLY A 18 1.97 -9.57 4.97
C GLY A 18 2.59 -10.70 4.14
N THR A 19 3.82 -10.52 3.64
CA THR A 19 4.50 -11.58 2.89
C THR A 19 4.97 -12.70 3.80
N GLY A 20 5.30 -12.40 5.06
CA GLY A 20 5.59 -13.40 6.09
C GLY A 20 4.40 -14.32 6.36
N ALA A 21 3.17 -13.80 6.38
CA ALA A 21 1.97 -14.63 6.50
C ALA A 21 1.83 -15.63 5.33
N ILE A 22 2.14 -15.20 4.09
CA ILE A 22 2.16 -16.10 2.92
C ILE A 22 3.22 -17.19 3.10
N VAL A 23 4.42 -16.81 3.53
CA VAL A 23 5.54 -17.75 3.75
C VAL A 23 5.17 -18.76 4.83
N ILE A 24 4.65 -18.28 5.97
CA ILE A 24 4.28 -19.16 7.10
C ILE A 24 3.10 -20.05 6.72
N ASP A 25 2.12 -19.54 5.99
CA ASP A 25 1.01 -20.37 5.50
C ASP A 25 1.51 -21.54 4.65
N SER A 26 2.43 -21.26 3.72
CA SER A 26 3.05 -22.27 2.87
C SER A 26 3.83 -23.32 3.68
N VAL A 27 4.69 -22.90 4.62
CA VAL A 27 5.54 -23.85 5.38
C VAL A 27 4.79 -24.59 6.49
N SER A 28 3.63 -24.09 6.90
CA SER A 28 2.76 -24.72 7.91
C SER A 28 1.62 -25.56 7.31
N GLY A 29 1.61 -25.76 5.99
CA GLY A 29 0.58 -26.54 5.32
C GLY A 29 -0.80 -25.88 5.30
N GLY A 30 -0.86 -24.55 5.19
CA GLY A 30 -2.10 -23.81 5.06
C GLY A 30 -2.77 -23.43 6.39
N THR A 31 -2.04 -23.43 7.50
CA THR A 31 -2.59 -23.15 8.85
C THR A 31 -3.15 -21.72 8.97
N ILE A 32 -2.56 -20.74 8.29
CA ILE A 32 -3.03 -19.35 8.33
C ILE A 32 -4.26 -19.16 7.42
N THR A 33 -4.33 -19.90 6.36
CA THR A 33 -5.35 -19.81 5.30
C THR A 33 -5.26 -18.51 4.50
N HIS A 34 -5.83 -18.52 3.30
CA HIS A 34 -5.92 -17.30 2.47
C HIS A 34 -6.62 -16.13 3.20
N VAL A 35 -7.68 -16.42 3.97
CA VAL A 35 -8.41 -15.43 4.77
C VAL A 35 -7.50 -14.81 5.83
N GLY A 36 -6.71 -15.62 6.53
CA GLY A 36 -5.76 -15.14 7.52
C GLY A 36 -4.65 -14.26 6.92
N VAL A 37 -4.15 -14.63 5.74
CA VAL A 37 -3.19 -13.80 4.99
C VAL A 37 -3.80 -12.45 4.64
N ALA A 38 -5.02 -12.43 4.09
CA ALA A 38 -5.71 -11.20 3.73
C ALA A 38 -5.96 -10.29 4.95
N LEU A 39 -6.41 -10.87 6.06
CA LEU A 39 -6.57 -10.15 7.32
C LEU A 39 -5.24 -9.60 7.85
N THR A 40 -4.14 -10.35 7.73
CA THR A 40 -2.82 -9.89 8.16
C THR A 40 -2.40 -8.62 7.40
N PHE A 41 -2.60 -8.58 6.08
CA PHE A 41 -2.33 -7.37 5.29
C PHE A 41 -3.20 -6.18 5.74
N GLY A 42 -4.49 -6.38 5.92
CA GLY A 42 -5.39 -5.31 6.36
C GLY A 42 -5.06 -4.80 7.75
N LEU A 43 -4.84 -5.71 8.71
CA LEU A 43 -4.57 -5.37 10.11
C LEU A 43 -3.21 -4.70 10.32
N ILE A 44 -2.16 -5.13 9.60
CA ILE A 44 -0.86 -4.47 9.73
C ILE A 44 -0.89 -3.05 9.18
N VAL A 45 -1.58 -2.80 8.06
CA VAL A 45 -1.73 -1.44 7.54
C VAL A 45 -2.55 -0.58 8.49
N LEU A 46 -3.66 -1.10 9.02
CA LEU A 46 -4.44 -0.43 10.05
C LEU A 46 -3.56 -0.03 11.24
N ALA A 47 -2.78 -0.96 11.77
CA ALA A 47 -1.88 -0.70 12.91
C ALA A 47 -0.83 0.38 12.56
N MET A 48 -0.22 0.31 11.37
CA MET A 48 0.80 1.28 10.97
C MET A 48 0.22 2.67 10.72
N ILE A 49 -0.98 2.79 10.20
CA ILE A 49 -1.66 4.09 10.06
C ILE A 49 -1.82 4.76 11.43
N TYR A 50 -2.23 4.03 12.45
CA TYR A 50 -2.33 4.57 13.81
C TYR A 50 -0.97 4.85 14.44
N ALA A 51 0.03 4.00 14.18
CA ALA A 51 1.37 4.15 14.79
C ALA A 51 2.15 5.32 14.20
N VAL A 52 2.15 5.49 12.89
CA VAL A 52 3.03 6.45 12.20
C VAL A 52 2.32 7.49 11.33
N GLY A 53 1.00 7.43 11.21
CA GLY A 53 0.22 8.33 10.36
C GLY A 53 0.40 9.80 10.72
N ASN A 54 0.45 10.16 11.99
CA ASN A 54 0.70 11.52 12.44
C ASN A 54 2.15 12.01 12.18
N VAL A 55 3.07 11.10 11.83
CA VAL A 55 4.48 11.42 11.61
C VAL A 55 4.79 11.57 10.12
N SER A 56 4.30 10.65 9.28
CA SER A 56 4.62 10.60 7.85
C SER A 56 3.41 10.68 6.93
N GLY A 57 2.20 10.51 7.46
CA GLY A 57 1.00 10.24 6.68
C GLY A 57 0.79 8.75 6.40
N ALA A 58 1.73 7.88 6.82
CA ALA A 58 1.70 6.43 6.62
C ALA A 58 1.35 6.04 5.18
N HIS A 59 2.08 6.57 4.22
CA HIS A 59 1.88 6.20 2.81
C HIS A 59 2.23 4.74 2.57
N LEU A 60 3.40 4.28 3.03
CA LEU A 60 3.91 2.89 3.01
C LEU A 60 3.86 2.22 1.62
N ASN A 61 3.61 3.02 0.59
CA ASN A 61 3.27 2.57 -0.75
C ASN A 61 3.64 3.64 -1.79
N PRO A 62 4.49 3.33 -2.79
CA PRO A 62 4.82 4.25 -3.87
C PRO A 62 3.60 4.76 -4.66
N ALA A 63 2.61 3.89 -4.97
CA ALA A 63 1.41 4.30 -5.70
C ALA A 63 0.57 5.29 -4.90
N VAL A 64 0.42 5.09 -3.59
CA VAL A 64 -0.26 6.03 -2.69
C VAL A 64 0.49 7.36 -2.62
N THR A 65 1.83 7.34 -2.51
CA THR A 65 2.65 8.55 -2.50
C THR A 65 2.49 9.36 -3.79
N ILE A 66 2.47 8.69 -4.94
CA ILE A 66 2.21 9.30 -6.25
C ILE A 66 0.77 9.84 -6.29
N GLY A 67 -0.22 9.07 -5.86
CA GLY A 67 -1.62 9.48 -5.82
C GLY A 67 -1.84 10.77 -5.01
N PHE A 68 -1.29 10.85 -3.80
CA PHE A 68 -1.34 12.08 -2.99
C PHE A 68 -0.65 13.26 -3.69
N THR A 69 0.46 13.02 -4.40
CA THR A 69 1.17 14.07 -5.13
C THR A 69 0.32 14.64 -6.26
N ILE A 70 -0.31 13.78 -7.07
CA ILE A 70 -1.22 14.18 -8.15
C ILE A 70 -2.50 14.84 -7.62
N ALA A 71 -2.98 14.42 -6.45
CA ALA A 71 -4.08 15.06 -5.75
C ALA A 71 -3.68 16.42 -5.13
N ARG A 72 -2.41 16.85 -5.25
CA ARG A 72 -1.83 18.08 -4.64
C ARG A 72 -1.90 18.07 -3.09
N ARG A 73 -1.86 16.89 -2.48
CA ARG A 73 -1.88 16.70 -1.03
C ARG A 73 -0.50 16.34 -0.46
N PHE A 74 0.49 16.14 -1.34
CA PHE A 74 1.86 15.83 -0.97
C PHE A 74 2.85 16.53 -1.91
N PRO A 75 3.95 17.13 -1.39
CA PRO A 75 4.89 17.88 -2.22
C PRO A 75 5.75 16.94 -3.08
N ALA A 76 5.81 17.18 -4.39
CA ALA A 76 6.54 16.36 -5.36
C ALA A 76 8.02 16.16 -5.00
N ARG A 77 8.67 17.18 -4.40
CA ARG A 77 10.07 17.11 -3.94
C ARG A 77 10.30 16.05 -2.86
N SER A 78 9.26 15.65 -2.14
CA SER A 78 9.33 14.64 -1.08
C SER A 78 9.05 13.21 -1.59
N VAL A 79 8.65 13.04 -2.85
CA VAL A 79 8.40 11.72 -3.44
C VAL A 79 9.65 10.85 -3.44
N PRO A 80 10.81 11.26 -4.01
CA PRO A 80 11.98 10.40 -4.08
C PRO A 80 12.45 9.88 -2.71
N PRO A 81 12.60 10.73 -1.66
CA PRO A 81 13.01 10.22 -0.35
C PRO A 81 11.97 9.32 0.32
N TYR A 82 10.65 9.50 0.04
CA TYR A 82 9.62 8.57 0.52
C TYR A 82 9.76 7.19 -0.14
N LEU A 83 9.87 7.14 -1.47
CA LEU A 83 10.05 5.90 -2.20
C LEU A 83 11.33 5.16 -1.76
N LEU A 84 12.41 5.88 -1.56
CA LEU A 84 13.66 5.31 -1.05
C LEU A 84 13.49 4.71 0.35
N SER A 85 12.82 5.45 1.26
CA SER A 85 12.57 4.99 2.63
C SER A 85 11.68 3.74 2.65
N GLN A 86 10.59 3.74 1.88
CA GLN A 86 9.71 2.59 1.69
C GLN A 86 10.49 1.40 1.13
N GLY A 87 11.36 1.65 0.14
CA GLY A 87 12.25 0.65 -0.43
C GLY A 87 13.16 0.01 0.62
N ILE A 88 13.88 0.81 1.40
CA ILE A 88 14.78 0.32 2.45
C ILE A 88 14.03 -0.60 3.42
N GLY A 89 12.86 -0.19 3.90
CA GLY A 89 12.03 -0.98 4.81
C GLY A 89 11.58 -2.31 4.20
N ALA A 90 11.04 -2.27 2.99
CA ALA A 90 10.53 -3.45 2.29
C ALA A 90 11.64 -4.48 1.97
N PHE A 91 12.81 -3.99 1.50
CA PHE A 91 13.96 -4.86 1.24
C PHE A 91 14.53 -5.48 2.52
N ALA A 92 14.61 -4.72 3.61
CA ALA A 92 15.02 -5.25 4.91
C ALA A 92 14.07 -6.38 5.38
N ALA A 93 12.74 -6.19 5.21
CA ALA A 93 11.74 -7.21 5.54
C ALA A 93 11.90 -8.48 4.70
N SER A 94 12.00 -8.35 3.38
CA SER A 94 12.16 -9.51 2.49
C SER A 94 13.48 -10.24 2.73
N SER A 95 14.58 -9.51 3.01
CA SER A 95 15.87 -10.09 3.35
C SER A 95 15.81 -10.86 4.68
N LEU A 96 15.12 -10.31 5.69
CA LEU A 96 14.90 -11.01 6.95
C LEU A 96 14.08 -12.29 6.76
N LEU A 97 13.02 -12.25 5.94
CA LEU A 97 12.26 -13.45 5.60
C LEU A 97 13.11 -14.49 4.86
N ARG A 98 14.05 -14.09 3.99
CA ARG A 98 15.01 -15.01 3.36
C ARG A 98 15.93 -15.67 4.39
N ILE A 99 16.37 -14.92 5.40
CA ILE A 99 17.20 -15.48 6.49
C ILE A 99 16.40 -16.48 7.32
N LEU A 100 15.17 -16.15 7.67
CA LEU A 100 14.29 -17.01 8.49
C LEU A 100 13.78 -18.23 7.74
N PHE A 101 13.55 -18.12 6.44
CA PHE A 101 12.98 -19.17 5.58
C PHE A 101 13.84 -19.35 4.32
N PRO A 102 15.10 -19.86 4.44
CA PRO A 102 16.05 -19.90 3.31
C PRO A 102 15.58 -20.78 2.15
N GLY A 103 14.79 -21.81 2.43
CA GLY A 103 14.25 -22.75 1.43
C GLY A 103 12.96 -22.29 0.75
N HIS A 104 12.34 -21.19 1.18
CA HIS A 104 11.09 -20.74 0.56
C HIS A 104 11.34 -20.10 -0.81
N ALA A 105 10.64 -20.59 -1.86
CA ALA A 105 10.92 -20.18 -3.23
C ALA A 105 10.68 -18.69 -3.46
N THR A 106 9.46 -18.20 -3.25
CA THR A 106 9.00 -16.87 -3.72
C THR A 106 9.03 -15.78 -2.66
N LEU A 107 9.13 -16.10 -1.36
CA LEU A 107 9.05 -15.15 -0.23
C LEU A 107 7.78 -14.26 -0.27
N GLY A 108 6.68 -14.81 -0.80
CA GLY A 108 5.43 -14.07 -0.95
C GLY A 108 5.43 -13.04 -2.10
N ALA A 109 6.30 -13.21 -3.11
CA ALA A 109 6.25 -12.43 -4.33
C ALA A 109 4.89 -12.58 -5.03
N THR A 110 4.41 -11.51 -5.62
CA THR A 110 3.17 -11.52 -6.39
C THR A 110 3.40 -12.06 -7.79
N LEU A 111 2.61 -13.06 -8.14
CA LEU A 111 2.63 -13.70 -9.45
C LEU A 111 1.18 -13.84 -9.95
N PRO A 112 0.89 -13.58 -11.23
CA PRO A 112 -0.43 -13.84 -11.79
C PRO A 112 -0.73 -15.33 -11.77
N SER A 113 -1.94 -15.73 -11.33
CA SER A 113 -2.40 -17.13 -11.46
C SER A 113 -2.94 -17.43 -12.86
N GLY A 114 -3.34 -16.39 -13.58
CA GLY A 114 -3.84 -16.44 -14.96
C GLY A 114 -3.01 -15.55 -15.89
N SER A 115 -3.68 -14.82 -16.80
CA SER A 115 -2.96 -13.91 -17.70
C SER A 115 -2.44 -12.68 -16.99
N ALA A 116 -1.28 -12.18 -17.42
CA ALA A 116 -0.71 -10.93 -16.91
C ALA A 116 -1.65 -9.74 -17.11
N MET A 117 -2.42 -9.71 -18.21
CA MET A 117 -3.39 -8.66 -18.49
C MET A 117 -4.58 -8.69 -17.51
N GLN A 118 -5.08 -9.87 -17.15
CA GLN A 118 -6.11 -10.01 -16.13
C GLN A 118 -5.63 -9.43 -14.79
N SER A 119 -4.42 -9.79 -14.38
CA SER A 119 -3.83 -9.27 -13.13
C SER A 119 -3.55 -7.77 -13.21
N PHE A 120 -3.12 -7.25 -14.36
CA PHE A 120 -2.92 -5.81 -14.57
C PHE A 120 -4.22 -5.01 -14.40
N ILE A 121 -5.32 -5.51 -14.99
CA ILE A 121 -6.64 -4.86 -14.86
C ILE A 121 -7.10 -4.92 -13.39
N LEU A 122 -6.98 -6.06 -12.74
CA LEU A 122 -7.33 -6.20 -11.32
C LEU A 122 -6.50 -5.25 -10.46
N GLU A 123 -5.18 -5.27 -10.55
CA GLU A 123 -4.29 -4.39 -9.75
C GLU A 123 -4.60 -2.90 -9.98
N THR A 124 -4.99 -2.53 -11.21
CA THR A 124 -5.42 -1.16 -11.52
C THR A 124 -6.72 -0.82 -10.81
N VAL A 125 -7.73 -1.69 -10.85
CA VAL A 125 -9.03 -1.47 -10.22
C VAL A 125 -8.90 -1.45 -8.69
N LEU A 126 -8.19 -2.44 -8.11
CA LEU A 126 -7.96 -2.53 -6.67
C LEU A 126 -7.26 -1.26 -6.17
N THR A 127 -6.18 -0.85 -6.82
CA THR A 127 -5.46 0.35 -6.37
C THR A 127 -6.28 1.62 -6.59
N ALA A 128 -7.15 1.68 -7.60
CA ALA A 128 -8.07 2.79 -7.78
C ALA A 128 -9.08 2.86 -6.62
N MET A 129 -9.65 1.74 -6.21
CA MET A 129 -10.56 1.66 -5.05
C MET A 129 -9.84 2.03 -3.75
N LEU A 130 -8.67 1.45 -3.49
CA LEU A 130 -7.85 1.76 -2.33
C LEU A 130 -7.52 3.25 -2.25
N MET A 131 -6.98 3.83 -3.33
CA MET A 131 -6.58 5.25 -3.34
C MET A 131 -7.78 6.18 -3.25
N PHE A 132 -8.92 5.84 -3.84
CA PHE A 132 -10.16 6.59 -3.68
C PHE A 132 -10.59 6.64 -2.22
N VAL A 133 -10.62 5.49 -1.51
CA VAL A 133 -10.95 5.45 -0.08
C VAL A 133 -9.95 6.25 0.74
N ILE A 134 -8.64 6.09 0.49
CA ILE A 134 -7.59 6.87 1.15
C ILE A 134 -7.84 8.38 1.01
N LEU A 135 -8.10 8.85 -0.20
CA LEU A 135 -8.38 10.29 -0.44
C LEU A 135 -9.65 10.75 0.29
N CYS A 136 -10.70 9.93 0.31
CA CYS A 136 -11.95 10.26 0.99
C CYS A 136 -11.81 10.36 2.52
N VAL A 137 -11.01 9.48 3.14
CA VAL A 137 -10.88 9.45 4.61
C VAL A 137 -9.74 10.32 5.14
N SER A 138 -8.76 10.65 4.30
CA SER A 138 -7.65 11.55 4.67
C SER A 138 -7.96 13.03 4.43
N THR A 139 -9.07 13.33 3.74
CA THR A 139 -9.51 14.70 3.43
C THR A 139 -10.93 14.88 3.94
N GLY A 140 -11.14 15.71 4.94
CA GLY A 140 -12.49 15.93 5.47
C GLY A 140 -12.50 16.15 6.98
N ALA A 141 -13.66 15.86 7.60
CA ALA A 141 -13.86 16.07 9.02
C ALA A 141 -12.88 15.29 9.89
N LYS A 142 -12.59 15.82 11.09
CA LYS A 142 -11.65 15.21 12.04
C LYS A 142 -11.99 13.76 12.37
N GLU A 143 -13.27 13.43 12.44
CA GLU A 143 -13.76 12.07 12.72
C GLU A 143 -13.39 11.08 11.62
N LYS A 144 -13.39 11.50 10.34
CA LYS A 144 -12.92 10.67 9.23
C LYS A 144 -11.42 10.33 9.38
N GLY A 145 -10.61 11.34 9.75
CA GLY A 145 -9.18 11.13 9.99
C GLY A 145 -8.90 10.12 11.11
N ILE A 146 -9.68 10.12 12.19
CA ILE A 146 -9.55 9.17 13.30
C ILE A 146 -9.86 7.74 12.85
N THR A 147 -10.82 7.53 11.96
CA THR A 147 -11.22 6.20 11.47
C THR A 147 -10.47 5.77 10.20
N ALA A 148 -9.57 6.59 9.68
CA ALA A 148 -8.86 6.33 8.42
C ALA A 148 -8.14 4.97 8.44
N GLY A 149 -7.46 4.62 9.54
CA GLY A 149 -6.78 3.33 9.67
C GLY A 149 -7.71 2.15 9.51
N ILE A 150 -8.91 2.22 10.08
CA ILE A 150 -9.94 1.16 9.96
C ILE A 150 -10.41 1.04 8.51
N ALA A 151 -10.76 2.16 7.88
CA ALA A 151 -11.26 2.16 6.50
C ALA A 151 -10.21 1.63 5.51
N VAL A 152 -8.98 2.12 5.59
CA VAL A 152 -7.90 1.72 4.68
C VAL A 152 -7.48 0.26 4.92
N GLY A 153 -7.33 -0.15 6.17
CA GLY A 153 -7.02 -1.55 6.50
C GLY A 153 -8.11 -2.52 6.06
N ALA A 154 -9.39 -2.13 6.22
CA ALA A 154 -10.53 -2.93 5.78
C ALA A 154 -10.55 -3.10 4.25
N VAL A 155 -10.30 -2.04 3.48
CA VAL A 155 -10.22 -2.12 2.00
C VAL A 155 -9.09 -3.06 1.59
N ILE A 156 -7.88 -2.92 2.14
CA ILE A 156 -6.76 -3.80 1.82
C ILE A 156 -7.09 -5.26 2.14
N GLY A 157 -7.65 -5.53 3.31
CA GLY A 157 -8.05 -6.89 3.69
C GLY A 157 -9.13 -7.46 2.76
N LEU A 158 -10.15 -6.66 2.44
CA LEU A 158 -11.21 -7.02 1.51
C LEU A 158 -10.66 -7.37 0.13
N GLU A 159 -9.81 -6.50 -0.44
CA GLU A 159 -9.25 -6.66 -1.77
C GLU A 159 -8.29 -7.86 -1.84
N ALA A 160 -7.46 -8.04 -0.82
CA ALA A 160 -6.62 -9.22 -0.69
C ALA A 160 -7.44 -10.51 -0.61
N MET A 161 -8.60 -10.47 0.07
CA MET A 161 -9.45 -11.63 0.26
C MET A 161 -10.08 -12.12 -1.03
N PHE A 162 -10.66 -11.23 -1.86
CA PHE A 162 -11.36 -11.69 -3.07
C PHE A 162 -10.46 -11.77 -4.31
N ALA A 163 -9.47 -10.89 -4.45
CA ALA A 163 -8.62 -10.80 -5.64
C ALA A 163 -7.24 -11.46 -5.47
N GLY A 164 -6.81 -11.67 -4.23
CA GLY A 164 -5.53 -12.30 -3.92
C GLY A 164 -5.26 -13.62 -4.67
N PRO A 165 -6.24 -14.55 -4.74
CA PRO A 165 -6.05 -15.81 -5.46
C PRO A 165 -5.78 -15.66 -6.97
N ILE A 166 -6.09 -14.52 -7.57
CA ILE A 166 -5.94 -14.29 -9.01
C ILE A 166 -4.69 -13.45 -9.32
N CYS A 167 -4.53 -12.29 -8.67
CA CYS A 167 -3.45 -11.37 -8.99
C CYS A 167 -2.45 -11.17 -7.84
N GLY A 168 -2.67 -11.76 -6.66
CA GLY A 168 -1.86 -11.50 -5.49
C GLY A 168 -2.25 -10.23 -4.71
N ALA A 169 -3.17 -9.42 -5.24
CA ALA A 169 -3.70 -8.18 -4.64
C ALA A 169 -2.61 -7.34 -3.98
N SER A 170 -1.66 -6.90 -4.81
CA SER A 170 -0.50 -6.13 -4.33
C SER A 170 -0.87 -4.71 -3.94
N MET A 171 -1.50 -3.98 -4.89
CA MET A 171 -1.85 -2.56 -4.78
C MET A 171 -0.66 -1.66 -4.41
N ASN A 172 0.55 -2.23 -4.36
CA ASN A 172 1.74 -1.58 -3.81
C ASN A 172 3.01 -2.03 -4.55
N PRO A 173 3.63 -1.17 -5.37
CA PRO A 173 4.83 -1.51 -6.12
C PRO A 173 5.96 -2.06 -5.27
N ILE A 174 6.22 -1.51 -4.07
CA ILE A 174 7.34 -1.94 -3.25
C ILE A 174 7.07 -3.25 -2.51
N ARG A 175 5.79 -3.54 -2.17
CA ARG A 175 5.36 -4.83 -1.61
C ARG A 175 5.61 -5.98 -2.60
N SER A 176 5.58 -5.70 -3.90
CA SER A 176 5.89 -6.70 -4.94
C SER A 176 7.36 -6.71 -5.31
N LEU A 177 7.98 -5.55 -5.46
CA LEU A 177 9.37 -5.42 -5.90
C LEU A 177 10.37 -6.06 -4.92
N ALA A 178 10.20 -5.84 -3.62
CA ALA A 178 11.17 -6.31 -2.64
C ALA A 178 11.27 -7.85 -2.57
N PRO A 179 10.18 -8.62 -2.39
CA PRO A 179 10.28 -10.08 -2.42
C PRO A 179 10.67 -10.61 -3.80
N ALA A 180 10.27 -9.98 -4.91
CA ALA A 180 10.68 -10.39 -6.26
C ALA A 180 12.20 -10.32 -6.43
N ILE A 181 12.85 -9.24 -6.01
CA ILE A 181 14.30 -9.09 -6.10
C ILE A 181 15.01 -10.08 -5.17
N VAL A 182 14.56 -10.21 -3.92
CA VAL A 182 15.23 -11.08 -2.94
C VAL A 182 15.05 -12.57 -3.25
N SER A 183 13.94 -12.95 -3.89
CA SER A 183 13.67 -14.34 -4.30
C SER A 183 14.14 -14.66 -5.72
N GLY A 184 14.38 -13.65 -6.56
CA GLY A 184 14.75 -13.83 -7.97
C GLY A 184 13.56 -14.08 -8.91
N HIS A 185 12.32 -13.83 -8.47
CA HIS A 185 11.10 -14.04 -9.27
C HIS A 185 10.60 -12.71 -9.84
N PHE A 186 10.91 -12.46 -11.11
CA PHE A 186 10.59 -11.21 -11.80
C PHE A 186 9.45 -11.34 -12.82
N GLU A 187 8.86 -12.53 -12.94
CA GLU A 187 7.82 -12.82 -13.91
C GLU A 187 6.65 -11.85 -13.74
N HIS A 188 6.36 -11.12 -14.81
CA HIS A 188 5.27 -10.13 -14.84
C HIS A 188 5.33 -9.02 -13.76
N LEU A 189 6.51 -8.71 -13.21
CA LEU A 189 6.68 -7.66 -12.18
C LEU A 189 6.14 -6.30 -12.63
N TRP A 190 6.18 -6.01 -13.95
CA TRP A 190 5.64 -4.78 -14.53
C TRP A 190 4.16 -4.57 -14.19
N VAL A 191 3.37 -5.66 -14.05
CA VAL A 191 1.94 -5.63 -13.68
C VAL A 191 1.77 -4.91 -12.34
N TYR A 192 2.60 -5.26 -11.38
CA TYR A 192 2.55 -4.80 -9.98
C TYR A 192 3.21 -3.44 -9.75
N ILE A 193 3.83 -2.89 -10.79
CA ILE A 193 4.33 -1.51 -10.81
C ILE A 193 3.36 -0.62 -11.57
N ALA A 194 3.04 -0.97 -12.80
CA ALA A 194 2.21 -0.16 -13.68
C ALA A 194 0.73 -0.15 -13.27
N GLY A 195 0.16 -1.30 -12.89
CA GLY A 195 -1.23 -1.41 -12.45
C GLY A 195 -1.55 -0.51 -11.25
N PRO A 196 -0.84 -0.63 -10.12
CA PRO A 196 -1.06 0.23 -8.97
C PRO A 196 -0.86 1.73 -9.26
N VAL A 197 0.15 2.10 -10.03
CA VAL A 197 0.37 3.52 -10.40
C VAL A 197 -0.80 4.03 -11.23
N LEU A 198 -1.24 3.28 -12.25
CA LEU A 198 -2.39 3.66 -13.07
C LEU A 198 -3.67 3.76 -12.23
N GLY A 199 -3.90 2.81 -11.34
CA GLY A 199 -5.05 2.83 -10.42
C GLY A 199 -5.08 4.07 -9.55
N ALA A 200 -3.94 4.44 -8.95
CA ALA A 200 -3.81 5.65 -8.16
C ALA A 200 -4.08 6.94 -8.99
N LEU A 201 -3.64 6.97 -10.25
CA LEU A 201 -3.93 8.09 -11.17
C LEU A 201 -5.42 8.20 -11.50
N ILE A 202 -6.12 7.09 -11.71
CA ILE A 202 -7.57 7.04 -11.97
C ILE A 202 -8.38 7.49 -10.74
N ALA A 203 -7.94 7.13 -9.54
CA ALA A 203 -8.63 7.48 -8.30
C ALA A 203 -8.73 9.00 -8.07
N VAL A 204 -7.72 9.77 -8.49
CA VAL A 204 -7.68 11.22 -8.23
C VAL A 204 -8.81 11.99 -8.91
N PRO A 205 -9.05 11.89 -10.22
CA PRO A 205 -10.20 12.54 -10.85
C PRO A 205 -11.53 12.01 -10.32
N THR A 206 -11.66 10.70 -10.05
CA THR A 206 -12.86 10.11 -9.47
C THR A 206 -13.18 10.72 -8.09
N TRP A 207 -12.17 10.83 -7.22
CA TRP A 207 -12.30 11.49 -5.93
C TRP A 207 -12.74 12.97 -6.07
N ARG A 208 -12.14 13.72 -7.01
CA ARG A 208 -12.52 15.12 -7.26
C ARG A 208 -13.99 15.26 -7.66
N VAL A 209 -14.50 14.39 -8.51
CA VAL A 209 -15.91 14.43 -8.94
C VAL A 209 -16.85 14.14 -7.76
N VAL A 210 -16.49 13.22 -6.87
CA VAL A 210 -17.37 12.79 -5.77
C VAL A 210 -17.31 13.73 -4.57
N GLN A 211 -16.17 14.38 -4.30
CA GLN A 211 -15.96 15.15 -3.07
C GLN A 211 -15.75 16.66 -3.28
N CYS A 212 -15.87 17.14 -4.52
CA CYS A 212 -15.43 18.48 -4.84
C CYS A 212 -16.53 19.53 -4.86
N ASP A 213 -16.95 20.03 -3.66
CA ASP A 213 -17.37 21.44 -3.60
C ASP A 213 -16.54 22.25 -2.59
N ASP A 214 -15.93 21.64 -1.57
CA ASP A 214 -15.18 22.35 -0.52
C ASP A 214 -13.71 21.92 -0.34
N CYS A 215 -13.28 20.79 -0.87
CA CYS A 215 -11.95 20.24 -0.60
C CYS A 215 -10.81 20.88 -1.41
N CYS A 216 -11.07 21.75 -2.35
CA CYS A 216 -10.09 22.41 -3.21
C CYS A 216 -9.76 23.86 -2.78
N GLN A 217 -10.35 24.37 -1.72
CA GLN A 217 -9.94 25.67 -1.21
C GLN A 217 -8.63 25.54 -0.44
N PRO A 218 -7.59 26.35 -0.76
CA PRO A 218 -6.44 26.50 0.13
C PRO A 218 -6.96 27.00 1.48
N PRO A 219 -6.29 26.65 2.62
CA PRO A 219 -6.70 27.17 3.91
C PRO A 219 -6.83 28.69 3.81
N SER A 220 -8.03 29.20 4.08
CA SER A 220 -8.26 30.63 4.13
C SER A 220 -7.24 31.20 5.10
N LYS A 221 -6.43 32.17 4.66
CA LYS A 221 -5.60 32.97 5.57
C LYS A 221 -6.54 33.42 6.69
N ALA A 222 -6.29 32.90 7.90
CA ALA A 222 -6.96 33.41 9.07
C ALA A 222 -6.87 34.93 9.00
N SER A 223 -8.02 35.62 9.03
CA SER A 223 -8.07 37.05 9.09
C SER A 223 -7.28 37.47 10.33
N GLU A 224 -6.09 37.99 10.12
CA GLU A 224 -5.47 38.87 11.08
C GLU A 224 -6.40 40.10 11.20
N ASN A 225 -7.25 40.08 12.17
CA ASN A 225 -7.90 41.30 12.64
C ASN A 225 -7.17 41.77 13.89
N PRO A 226 -6.91 43.09 13.97
CA PRO A 226 -6.04 43.79 14.93
C PRO A 226 -6.53 43.72 16.36
#